data_e93c165d099e3c461198de6914b82f42
#
_entry.id   e93c165d099e3c461198de6914b82f42
#
_cell.length_a   1.000
_cell.length_b   1.000
_cell.length_c   1.000
_cell.angle_alpha   90.00
_cell.angle_beta   90.00
_cell.angle_gamma   90.00
#
_symmetry.space_group_name_H-M   'P 1'
#
loop_
_entity.id
_entity.type
_entity.pdbx_description
1 polymer ?
#
loop_
_entity_poly.entity_id
_entity_poly.type
_entity_poly.pdbx_seq_one_letter_code
_entity_poly.pdbx_strand_id
1 'polypeptide(L)'
;MASMLVQHSVKDFAAWKKMYDSVADLRASSGELSDQIYRDASDPNKLTAIFKWDSLANAQKYAKSPELKAAMEKAGVEGPPNIHFLNEV
;
A
#
# COMPACT_ATOMS: atom_id res chain seq x y z
N MET A 1 -9.20 0.02 15.74
CA MET A 1 -9.04 0.71 14.44
C MET A 1 -8.49 -0.26 13.43
N ALA A 2 -9.01 -0.25 12.23
CA ALA A 2 -8.58 -1.17 11.20
C ALA A 2 -7.24 -0.76 10.60
N SER A 3 -6.40 -1.73 10.33
CA SER A 3 -5.10 -1.53 9.68
C SER A 3 -4.95 -2.49 8.52
N MET A 4 -4.15 -2.09 7.53
CA MET A 4 -3.80 -2.95 6.41
C MET A 4 -2.28 -2.99 6.29
N LEU A 5 -1.72 -4.20 6.25
CA LEU A 5 -0.30 -4.40 6.04
C LEU A 5 -0.10 -4.94 4.63
N VAL A 6 0.78 -4.30 3.87
CA VAL A 6 1.09 -4.71 2.49
C VAL A 6 2.59 -4.96 2.38
N GLN A 7 2.97 -6.12 1.87
CA GLN A 7 4.37 -6.45 1.59
C GLN A 7 4.51 -6.82 0.13
N HIS A 8 5.48 -6.21 -0.54
CA HIS A 8 5.75 -6.50 -1.94
C HIS A 8 7.15 -6.04 -2.33
N SER A 9 7.65 -6.57 -3.45
CA SER A 9 8.90 -6.14 -4.05
C SER A 9 8.61 -5.25 -5.25
N VAL A 10 9.52 -4.31 -5.51
CA VAL A 10 9.42 -3.39 -6.64
C VAL A 10 10.70 -3.43 -7.45
N LYS A 11 10.63 -3.02 -8.71
CA LYS A 11 11.80 -2.97 -9.59
C LYS A 11 12.74 -1.85 -9.21
N ASP A 12 12.19 -0.70 -8.80
CA ASP A 12 12.95 0.47 -8.39
C ASP A 12 12.15 1.26 -7.37
N PHE A 13 12.73 1.46 -6.19
CA PHE A 13 12.06 2.16 -5.09
C PHE A 13 11.71 3.59 -5.46
N ALA A 14 12.61 4.33 -6.09
CA ALA A 14 12.38 5.74 -6.41
C ALA A 14 11.19 5.91 -7.35
N ALA A 15 11.08 5.06 -8.37
CA ALA A 15 9.95 5.07 -9.30
C ALA A 15 8.65 4.68 -8.58
N TRP A 16 8.69 3.67 -7.71
CA TRP A 16 7.55 3.26 -6.91
C TRP A 16 7.07 4.39 -6.00
N LYS A 17 8.01 5.05 -5.30
CA LYS A 17 7.68 6.13 -4.35
C LYS A 17 7.00 7.30 -5.06
N LYS A 18 7.46 7.64 -6.25
CA LYS A 18 6.86 8.71 -7.05
C LYS A 18 5.40 8.39 -7.40
N MET A 19 5.13 7.16 -7.84
CA MET A 19 3.77 6.72 -8.15
C MET A 19 2.92 6.65 -6.88
N TYR A 20 3.48 6.12 -5.79
CA TYR A 20 2.81 6.03 -4.50
C TYR A 20 2.34 7.42 -4.03
N ASP A 21 3.22 8.41 -4.10
CA ASP A 21 2.89 9.77 -3.70
C ASP A 21 1.82 10.40 -4.61
N SER A 22 1.83 10.05 -5.89
CA SER A 22 0.87 10.59 -6.87
C SER A 22 -0.58 10.18 -6.59
N VAL A 23 -0.81 9.09 -5.86
CA VAL A 23 -2.15 8.59 -5.52
C VAL A 23 -2.50 8.80 -4.04
N ALA A 24 -1.79 9.69 -3.35
CA ALA A 24 -2.06 9.99 -1.94
C ALA A 24 -3.48 10.49 -1.73
N ASP A 25 -3.99 11.35 -2.60
CA ASP A 25 -5.35 11.88 -2.51
C ASP A 25 -6.40 10.78 -2.69
N LEU A 26 -6.14 9.83 -3.58
CA LEU A 26 -7.04 8.69 -3.76
C LEU A 26 -7.12 7.84 -2.48
N ARG A 27 -5.98 7.58 -1.84
CA ARG A 27 -5.96 6.84 -0.57
C ARG A 27 -6.73 7.58 0.50
N ALA A 28 -6.48 8.88 0.66
CA ALA A 28 -7.16 9.69 1.67
C ALA A 28 -8.68 9.72 1.46
N SER A 29 -9.12 9.90 0.21
CA SER A 29 -10.55 9.92 -0.10
C SER A 29 -11.21 8.56 0.04
N SER A 30 -10.42 7.48 0.04
CA SER A 30 -10.93 6.11 0.22
C SER A 30 -11.04 5.70 1.69
N GLY A 31 -10.48 6.49 2.61
CA GLY A 31 -10.59 6.25 4.05
C GLY A 31 -9.26 6.03 4.78
N GLU A 32 -8.12 6.20 4.11
CA GLU A 32 -6.83 6.09 4.78
C GLU A 32 -6.62 7.26 5.74
N LEU A 33 -6.21 6.95 6.96
CA LEU A 33 -5.93 7.93 8.01
C LEU A 33 -4.44 8.23 8.15
N SER A 34 -3.60 7.21 7.97
CA SER A 34 -2.14 7.37 8.07
C SER A 34 -1.44 6.21 7.39
N ASP A 35 -0.16 6.41 7.10
CA ASP A 35 0.67 5.37 6.49
C ASP A 35 2.08 5.40 7.05
N GLN A 36 2.74 4.24 6.99
CA GLN A 36 4.16 4.11 7.29
C GLN A 36 4.76 3.15 6.29
N ILE A 37 5.85 3.56 5.66
CA ILE A 37 6.54 2.78 4.64
C ILE A 37 7.90 2.38 5.17
N TYR A 38 8.20 1.08 5.10
CA TYR A 38 9.49 0.53 5.50
C TYR A 38 10.15 -0.17 4.31
N ARG A 39 11.46 -0.03 4.21
CA ARG A 39 12.26 -0.80 3.27
C ARG A 39 12.96 -1.90 4.07
N ASP A 40 13.08 -3.09 3.47
CA ASP A 40 13.83 -4.15 4.13
C ASP A 40 15.29 -3.72 4.33
N ALA A 41 15.85 -4.05 5.49
CA ALA A 41 17.21 -3.60 5.83
C ALA A 41 18.27 -4.17 4.89
N SER A 42 18.03 -5.34 4.30
CA SER A 42 18.98 -6.00 3.39
C SER A 42 18.61 -5.84 1.91
N ASP A 43 17.40 -5.40 1.59
CA ASP A 43 16.95 -5.23 0.19
C ASP A 43 16.08 -3.98 0.07
N PRO A 44 16.62 -2.87 -0.49
CA PRO A 44 15.88 -1.61 -0.58
C PRO A 44 14.66 -1.64 -1.49
N ASN A 45 14.50 -2.68 -2.31
CA ASN A 45 13.34 -2.83 -3.19
C ASN A 45 12.27 -3.76 -2.62
N LYS A 46 12.46 -4.22 -1.39
CA LYS A 46 11.47 -5.02 -0.67
C LYS A 46 10.79 -4.14 0.37
N LEU A 47 9.49 -3.92 0.20
CA LEU A 47 8.75 -2.92 0.96
C LEU A 47 7.71 -3.54 1.88
N THR A 48 7.52 -2.92 3.05
CA THR A 48 6.43 -3.19 3.96
C THR A 48 5.74 -1.87 4.27
N ALA A 49 4.44 -1.82 4.01
CA ALA A 49 3.64 -0.63 4.28
C ALA A 49 2.55 -0.96 5.29
N ILE A 50 2.33 -0.07 6.24
CA ILE A 50 1.25 -0.20 7.23
C ILE A 50 0.36 1.02 7.10
N PHE A 51 -0.93 0.78 6.86
CA PHE A 51 -1.93 1.82 6.70
C PHE A 51 -2.98 1.72 7.78
N LYS A 52 -3.35 2.84 8.38
CA LYS A 52 -4.52 2.91 9.26
C LYS A 52 -5.71 3.43 8.46
N TRP A 53 -6.86 2.78 8.64
CA TRP A 53 -8.08 3.07 7.88
C TRP A 53 -9.22 3.42 8.81
N ASP A 54 -10.17 4.21 8.31
CA ASP A 54 -11.36 4.59 9.06
C ASP A 54 -12.30 3.41 9.30
N SER A 55 -12.27 2.40 8.41
CA SER A 55 -13.03 1.16 8.59
C SER A 55 -12.38 0.00 7.84
N LEU A 56 -12.64 -1.21 8.33
CA LEU A 56 -12.19 -2.43 7.64
C LEU A 56 -12.83 -2.53 6.25
N ALA A 57 -14.10 -2.17 6.13
CA ALA A 57 -14.83 -2.23 4.86
C ALA A 57 -14.15 -1.35 3.80
N ASN A 58 -13.75 -0.13 4.16
CA ASN A 58 -13.05 0.77 3.24
C ASN A 58 -11.67 0.28 2.87
N ALA A 59 -10.94 -0.31 3.81
CA ALA A 59 -9.64 -0.92 3.53
C ALA A 59 -9.76 -2.05 2.52
N GLN A 60 -10.74 -2.94 2.72
CA GLN A 60 -10.98 -4.06 1.80
C GLN A 60 -11.42 -3.59 0.42
N LYS A 61 -12.28 -2.57 0.37
CA LYS A 61 -12.72 -1.97 -0.89
C LYS A 61 -11.56 -1.39 -1.68
N TYR A 62 -10.68 -0.66 -1.00
CA TYR A 62 -9.51 -0.08 -1.66
C TYR A 62 -8.56 -1.17 -2.19
N ALA A 63 -8.32 -2.21 -1.40
CA ALA A 63 -7.44 -3.31 -1.78
C ALA A 63 -7.92 -4.04 -3.04
N LYS A 64 -9.22 -4.01 -3.31
CA LYS A 64 -9.84 -4.65 -4.49
C LYS A 64 -10.06 -3.68 -5.64
N SER A 65 -9.73 -2.40 -5.47
CA SER A 65 -10.05 -1.40 -6.48
C SER A 65 -9.19 -1.56 -7.74
N PRO A 66 -9.77 -1.33 -8.93
CA PRO A 66 -8.99 -1.37 -10.17
C PRO A 66 -7.97 -0.24 -10.24
N GLU A 67 -8.22 0.88 -9.57
CA GLU A 67 -7.29 2.00 -9.49
C GLU A 67 -5.99 1.60 -8.78
N LEU A 68 -6.10 0.85 -7.68
CA LEU A 68 -4.93 0.36 -6.96
C LEU A 68 -4.15 -0.63 -7.83
N LYS A 69 -4.84 -1.56 -8.48
CA LYS A 69 -4.19 -2.53 -9.36
C LYS A 69 -3.42 -1.84 -10.47
N ALA A 70 -4.02 -0.85 -11.13
CA ALA A 70 -3.37 -0.09 -12.18
C ALA A 70 -2.15 0.68 -11.66
N ALA A 71 -2.27 1.30 -10.48
CA ALA A 71 -1.17 2.03 -9.86
C ALA A 71 0.01 1.11 -9.53
N MET A 72 -0.27 -0.09 -9.00
CA MET A 72 0.78 -1.07 -8.69
C MET A 72 1.52 -1.52 -9.95
N GLU A 73 0.80 -1.77 -11.03
CA GLU A 73 1.41 -2.16 -12.31
C GLU A 73 2.33 -1.05 -12.84
N LYS A 74 1.87 0.20 -12.81
CA LYS A 74 2.66 1.36 -13.25
C LYS A 74 3.85 1.61 -12.34
N ALA A 75 3.72 1.32 -11.06
CA ALA A 75 4.78 1.53 -10.08
C ALA A 75 5.88 0.46 -10.13
N GLY A 76 5.70 -0.60 -10.92
CA GLY A 76 6.69 -1.67 -11.05
C GLY A 76 6.69 -2.66 -9.91
N VAL A 77 5.53 -2.91 -9.30
CA VAL A 77 5.37 -3.95 -8.28
C VAL A 77 5.58 -5.31 -8.94
N GLU A 78 6.45 -6.13 -8.35
CA GLU A 78 6.79 -7.45 -8.86
C GLU A 78 5.98 -8.54 -8.15
N GLY A 79 5.18 -9.27 -8.91
CA GLY A 79 4.34 -10.34 -8.40
C GLY A 79 3.14 -9.82 -7.59
N PRO A 80 2.30 -10.73 -7.08
CA PRO A 80 1.17 -10.33 -6.26
C PRO A 80 1.64 -9.86 -4.88
N PRO A 81 1.09 -8.74 -4.36
CA PRO A 81 1.43 -8.29 -3.02
C PRO A 81 0.81 -9.18 -1.94
N ASN A 82 1.49 -9.30 -0.80
CA ASN A 82 0.90 -9.91 0.39
C ASN A 82 0.16 -8.83 1.15
N ILE A 83 -1.16 -8.99 1.30
CA ILE A 83 -2.02 -8.01 1.98
C ILE A 83 -2.69 -8.68 3.17
N HIS A 84 -2.56 -8.06 4.33
CA HIS A 84 -3.19 -8.51 5.57
C HIS A 84 -4.05 -7.41 6.16
N PHE A 85 -5.27 -7.76 6.55
CA PHE A 85 -6.18 -6.85 7.24
C PHE A 85 -6.10 -7.14 8.73
N LEU A 86 -5.86 -6.10 9.54
CA LEU A 86 -5.55 -6.23 10.95
C LEU A 86 -6.48 -5.35 11.79
N ASN A 87 -6.79 -5.84 12.99
CA ASN A 87 -7.47 -5.04 14.01
C ASN A 87 -6.47 -4.77 15.13
N GLU A 88 -6.35 -3.50 15.52
CA GLU A 88 -5.52 -3.13 16.66
C GLU A 88 -6.14 -3.65 17.96
N VAL A 89 -5.32 -4.25 18.81
CA VAL A 89 -5.75 -4.76 20.12
C VAL A 89 -5.36 -3.82 21.25
#